data_3326a9b02ab2a22e784c5b4eb9ad0f8c
#
_entry.id   3326a9b02ab2a22e784c5b4eb9ad0f8c
#
_cell.length_a   1.000
_cell.length_b   1.000
_cell.length_c   1.000
_cell.angle_alpha   90.00
_cell.angle_beta   90.00
_cell.angle_gamma   90.00
#
_symmetry.space_group_name_H-M   'P 1'
#
loop_
_entity.id
_entity.type
_entity.pdbx_description
1 polymer ?
#
loop_
_entity_poly.entity_id
_entity_poly.type
_entity_poly.pdbx_seq_one_letter_code
_entity_poly.pdbx_strand_id
1 'polypeptide(L)'
;MYLGGIIKKYRADHNLTMEEFSKRSGLSKGYISMLEKNKHPQNKKEIAPSLETFDKVAKGMRISVDELIKSVNGDQPINIGANNDIPKFDNIFPVEVKKVPLLGEIACGEPIFANEDRESYILAGTNINADFCLKAKGDSMIGARIQDGDIVFIRKQSIVENGEIAAVIIDNEATLKRVYYEKDKNKLFLQAENPKYPPLSYEGEELDHIRILGKAIVFQSDVI
;
A
#
# COMPACT_ATOMS: atom_id res chain seq x y z
N MET A 1 -6.15 -15.88 -22.85
CA MET A 1 -7.62 -15.88 -23.15
C MET A 1 -8.34 -15.49 -21.89
N TYR A 2 -9.41 -14.67 -21.95
CA TYR A 2 -10.22 -14.36 -20.76
C TYR A 2 -11.02 -15.58 -20.29
N LEU A 3 -11.38 -15.61 -19.01
CA LEU A 3 -12.10 -16.73 -18.38
C LEU A 3 -13.33 -17.17 -19.18
N GLY A 4 -14.12 -16.21 -19.66
CA GLY A 4 -15.30 -16.52 -20.48
C GLY A 4 -14.99 -17.21 -21.80
N GLY A 5 -13.89 -16.86 -22.44
CA GLY A 5 -13.40 -17.53 -23.64
C GLY A 5 -12.98 -18.98 -23.39
N ILE A 6 -12.36 -19.24 -22.23
CA ILE A 6 -11.98 -20.58 -21.77
C ILE A 6 -13.24 -21.42 -21.52
N ILE A 7 -14.25 -20.87 -20.84
CA ILE A 7 -15.54 -21.54 -20.61
C ILE A 7 -16.19 -21.92 -21.95
N LYS A 8 -16.27 -20.97 -22.88
CA LYS A 8 -16.88 -21.18 -24.20
C LYS A 8 -16.17 -22.28 -24.98
N LYS A 9 -14.82 -22.24 -25.00
CA LYS A 9 -14.01 -23.26 -25.67
C LYS A 9 -14.23 -24.64 -25.04
N TYR A 10 -14.12 -24.73 -23.71
CA TYR A 10 -14.31 -25.99 -22.97
C TYR A 10 -15.69 -26.60 -23.26
N ARG A 11 -16.75 -25.78 -23.24
CA ARG A 11 -18.11 -26.28 -23.60
C ARG A 11 -18.20 -26.80 -25.03
N ALA A 12 -17.58 -26.11 -25.96
CA ALA A 12 -17.55 -26.54 -27.36
C ALA A 12 -16.80 -27.88 -27.53
N ASP A 13 -15.61 -27.98 -26.90
CA ASP A 13 -14.76 -29.19 -27.02
C ASP A 13 -15.41 -30.44 -26.37
N HIS A 14 -16.31 -30.23 -25.39
CA HIS A 14 -17.00 -31.31 -24.69
C HIS A 14 -18.50 -31.43 -25.06
N ASN A 15 -18.96 -30.74 -26.11
CA ASN A 15 -20.36 -30.70 -26.53
C ASN A 15 -21.35 -30.36 -25.42
N LEU A 16 -20.97 -29.43 -24.51
CA LEU A 16 -21.81 -29.04 -23.36
C LEU A 16 -22.66 -27.81 -23.67
N THR A 17 -23.94 -27.92 -23.37
CA THR A 17 -24.83 -26.74 -23.34
C THR A 17 -24.50 -25.83 -22.17
N MET A 18 -24.95 -24.57 -22.20
CA MET A 18 -24.84 -23.66 -21.04
C MET A 18 -25.58 -24.23 -19.81
N GLU A 19 -26.66 -24.95 -20.00
CA GLU A 19 -27.42 -25.55 -18.93
C GLU A 19 -26.65 -26.67 -18.23
N GLU A 20 -26.02 -27.54 -19.00
CA GLU A 20 -25.19 -28.62 -18.46
C GLU A 20 -23.96 -28.08 -17.73
N PHE A 21 -23.31 -27.07 -18.28
CA PHE A 21 -22.18 -26.41 -17.61
C PHE A 21 -22.63 -25.65 -16.33
N SER A 22 -23.81 -25.02 -16.37
CA SER A 22 -24.42 -24.39 -15.18
C SER A 22 -24.63 -25.40 -14.06
N LYS A 23 -25.16 -26.58 -14.37
CA LYS A 23 -25.33 -27.66 -13.36
C LYS A 23 -24.01 -28.17 -12.80
N ARG A 24 -22.95 -28.25 -13.63
CA ARG A 24 -21.62 -28.72 -13.22
C ARG A 24 -20.89 -27.71 -12.36
N SER A 25 -20.96 -26.44 -12.72
CA SER A 25 -20.20 -25.36 -12.09
C SER A 25 -20.95 -24.71 -10.91
N GLY A 26 -22.28 -24.87 -10.83
CA GLY A 26 -23.11 -24.13 -9.87
C GLY A 26 -23.31 -22.65 -10.21
N LEU A 27 -22.88 -22.20 -11.40
CA LEU A 27 -23.10 -20.84 -11.89
C LEU A 27 -24.42 -20.74 -12.66
N SER A 28 -25.13 -19.61 -12.56
CA SER A 28 -26.33 -19.40 -13.35
C SER A 28 -26.02 -19.27 -14.86
N LYS A 29 -26.93 -19.72 -15.72
CA LYS A 29 -26.82 -19.59 -17.19
C LYS A 29 -26.61 -18.13 -17.62
N GLY A 30 -27.31 -17.20 -16.96
CA GLY A 30 -27.16 -15.76 -17.22
C GLY A 30 -25.75 -15.27 -16.95
N TYR A 31 -25.17 -15.69 -15.83
CA TYR A 31 -23.80 -15.29 -15.46
C TYR A 31 -22.75 -15.93 -16.38
N ILE A 32 -22.91 -17.20 -16.76
CA ILE A 32 -22.06 -17.85 -17.76
C ILE A 32 -22.09 -17.08 -19.08
N SER A 33 -23.28 -16.70 -19.55
CA SER A 33 -23.43 -15.91 -20.79
C SER A 33 -22.73 -14.53 -20.68
N MET A 34 -22.80 -13.90 -19.52
CA MET A 34 -22.09 -12.64 -19.27
C MET A 34 -20.57 -12.82 -19.32
N LEU A 35 -20.04 -13.86 -18.65
CA LEU A 35 -18.62 -14.19 -18.68
C LEU A 35 -18.13 -14.46 -20.11
N GLU A 36 -18.87 -15.26 -20.88
CA GLU A 36 -18.50 -15.59 -22.27
C GLU A 36 -18.49 -14.35 -23.19
N LYS A 37 -19.33 -13.35 -22.91
CA LYS A 37 -19.36 -12.07 -23.64
C LYS A 37 -18.34 -11.07 -23.14
N ASN A 38 -17.75 -11.30 -21.97
CA ASN A 38 -16.85 -10.41 -21.22
C ASN A 38 -17.40 -8.97 -21.09
N LYS A 39 -18.71 -8.82 -20.93
CA LYS A 39 -19.38 -7.52 -20.83
C LYS A 39 -20.56 -7.56 -19.86
N HIS A 40 -20.60 -6.58 -18.98
CA HIS A 40 -21.74 -6.40 -18.09
C HIS A 40 -22.94 -5.83 -18.87
N PRO A 41 -24.17 -6.39 -18.71
CA PRO A 41 -25.32 -5.99 -19.53
C PRO A 41 -25.70 -4.52 -19.41
N GLN A 42 -25.56 -3.91 -18.23
CA GLN A 42 -26.03 -2.54 -17.97
C GLN A 42 -24.99 -1.47 -18.30
N ASN A 43 -23.71 -1.67 -17.96
CA ASN A 43 -22.67 -0.63 -18.09
C ASN A 43 -21.62 -0.91 -19.16
N LYS A 44 -21.74 -2.04 -19.86
CA LYS A 44 -20.82 -2.51 -20.92
C LYS A 44 -19.34 -2.64 -20.51
N LYS A 45 -19.03 -2.50 -19.20
CA LYS A 45 -17.67 -2.69 -18.68
C LYS A 45 -17.27 -4.17 -18.74
N GLU A 46 -15.96 -4.42 -18.80
CA GLU A 46 -15.40 -5.76 -18.67
C GLU A 46 -15.77 -6.38 -17.32
N ILE A 47 -15.92 -7.69 -17.33
CA ILE A 47 -16.28 -8.42 -16.12
C ILE A 47 -15.01 -8.83 -15.39
N ALA A 48 -14.94 -8.52 -14.11
CA ALA A 48 -13.93 -9.01 -13.19
C ALA A 48 -14.52 -10.16 -12.36
N PRO A 49 -14.31 -11.43 -12.73
CA PRO A 49 -14.81 -12.57 -11.97
C PRO A 49 -14.14 -12.65 -10.60
N SER A 50 -14.86 -13.08 -9.57
CA SER A 50 -14.30 -13.35 -8.24
C SER A 50 -13.51 -14.67 -8.21
N LEU A 51 -12.64 -14.86 -7.19
CA LEU A 51 -11.94 -16.13 -6.96
C LEU A 51 -12.92 -17.30 -6.78
N GLU A 52 -14.06 -17.08 -6.13
CA GLU A 52 -15.14 -18.07 -6.02
C GLU A 52 -15.68 -18.47 -7.40
N THR A 53 -15.76 -17.53 -8.33
CA THR A 53 -16.15 -17.83 -9.72
C THR A 53 -15.13 -18.74 -10.40
N PHE A 54 -13.82 -18.48 -10.17
CA PHE A 54 -12.75 -19.37 -10.68
C PHE A 54 -12.87 -20.78 -10.11
N ASP A 55 -13.10 -20.91 -8.80
CA ASP A 55 -13.30 -22.21 -8.15
C ASP A 55 -14.50 -22.98 -8.76
N LYS A 56 -15.63 -22.31 -8.89
CA LYS A 56 -16.84 -22.90 -9.51
C LYS A 56 -16.61 -23.32 -10.96
N VAL A 57 -15.89 -22.51 -11.74
CA VAL A 57 -15.55 -22.84 -13.12
C VAL A 57 -14.60 -24.03 -13.18
N ALA A 58 -13.55 -24.04 -12.35
CA ALA A 58 -12.58 -25.13 -12.26
C ALA A 58 -13.28 -26.46 -11.91
N LYS A 59 -14.19 -26.44 -10.93
CA LYS A 59 -15.04 -27.59 -10.59
C LYS A 59 -15.88 -28.07 -11.76
N GLY A 60 -16.51 -27.12 -12.48
CA GLY A 60 -17.31 -27.43 -13.68
C GLY A 60 -16.49 -28.05 -14.81
N MET A 61 -15.22 -27.69 -14.92
CA MET A 61 -14.26 -28.23 -15.90
C MET A 61 -13.52 -29.49 -15.40
N ARG A 62 -13.61 -29.83 -14.11
CA ARG A 62 -12.88 -30.91 -13.47
C ARG A 62 -11.36 -30.77 -13.53
N ILE A 63 -10.87 -29.52 -13.36
CA ILE A 63 -9.45 -29.18 -13.27
C ILE A 63 -9.19 -28.45 -11.96
N SER A 64 -7.92 -28.28 -11.58
CA SER A 64 -7.56 -27.47 -10.43
C SER A 64 -7.72 -25.97 -10.72
N VAL A 65 -7.94 -25.17 -9.68
CA VAL A 65 -8.02 -23.71 -9.79
C VAL A 65 -6.70 -23.15 -10.34
N ASP A 66 -5.57 -23.73 -9.92
CA ASP A 66 -4.23 -23.31 -10.37
C ASP A 66 -4.02 -23.55 -11.88
N GLU A 67 -4.51 -24.68 -12.40
CA GLU A 67 -4.47 -24.95 -13.86
C GLU A 67 -5.34 -23.95 -14.61
N LEU A 68 -6.52 -23.63 -14.08
CA LEU A 68 -7.40 -22.65 -14.70
C LEU A 68 -6.76 -21.26 -14.70
N ILE A 69 -6.18 -20.81 -13.60
CA ILE A 69 -5.52 -19.50 -13.48
C ILE A 69 -4.34 -19.39 -14.45
N LYS A 70 -3.52 -20.44 -14.58
CA LYS A 70 -2.41 -20.48 -15.56
C LYS A 70 -2.86 -20.38 -17.01
N SER A 71 -4.07 -20.82 -17.32
CA SER A 71 -4.64 -20.78 -18.68
C SER A 71 -5.27 -19.42 -19.05
N VAL A 72 -5.50 -18.58 -18.02
CA VAL A 72 -6.07 -17.24 -18.20
C VAL A 72 -4.97 -16.23 -18.55
N ASN A 73 -5.28 -15.26 -19.42
CA ASN A 73 -4.36 -14.19 -19.77
C ASN A 73 -4.08 -13.30 -18.54
N GLY A 74 -2.83 -12.87 -18.34
CA GLY A 74 -2.42 -12.04 -17.21
C GLY A 74 -3.17 -10.71 -17.08
N ASP A 75 -3.79 -10.24 -18.17
CA ASP A 75 -4.61 -9.00 -18.19
C ASP A 75 -6.07 -9.21 -17.74
N GLN A 76 -6.46 -10.44 -17.35
CA GLN A 76 -7.81 -10.69 -16.83
C GLN A 76 -8.03 -9.94 -15.53
N PRO A 77 -8.95 -8.96 -15.47
CA PRO A 77 -9.29 -8.36 -14.19
C PRO A 77 -9.95 -9.42 -13.29
N ILE A 78 -9.39 -9.61 -12.11
CA ILE A 78 -9.95 -10.51 -11.09
C ILE A 78 -10.51 -9.63 -9.98
N ASN A 79 -11.78 -9.81 -9.68
CA ASN A 79 -12.35 -9.21 -8.48
C ASN A 79 -11.88 -10.03 -7.27
N ILE A 80 -10.83 -9.57 -6.64
CA ILE A 80 -10.37 -10.09 -5.35
C ILE A 80 -11.32 -9.54 -4.27
N GLY A 81 -12.59 -9.40 -4.60
CA GLY A 81 -13.58 -8.84 -3.70
C GLY A 81 -13.32 -9.31 -2.29
N ALA A 82 -13.31 -8.39 -1.35
CA ALA A 82 -13.42 -8.75 0.04
C ALA A 82 -14.61 -9.73 0.13
N ASN A 83 -14.32 -11.01 0.12
CA ASN A 83 -15.33 -12.01 0.41
C ASN A 83 -15.86 -11.63 1.79
N ASN A 84 -17.10 -11.17 1.84
CA ASN A 84 -17.85 -10.99 3.08
C ASN A 84 -18.07 -12.32 3.82
N ASP A 85 -17.33 -13.39 3.47
CA ASP A 85 -17.28 -14.68 4.16
C ASP A 85 -16.15 -14.74 5.20
N ILE A 86 -15.46 -13.63 5.47
CA ILE A 86 -14.84 -13.49 6.80
C ILE A 86 -16.01 -13.53 7.77
N PRO A 87 -16.07 -14.54 8.68
CA PRO A 87 -17.08 -14.56 9.71
C PRO A 87 -17.17 -13.15 10.28
N LYS A 88 -18.37 -12.55 10.34
CA LYS A 88 -18.56 -11.21 10.88
C LYS A 88 -18.16 -11.23 12.36
N PHE A 89 -16.89 -11.14 12.60
CA PHE A 89 -16.40 -10.81 13.92
C PHE A 89 -16.62 -9.31 14.09
N ASP A 90 -17.28 -8.91 15.15
CA ASP A 90 -17.61 -7.50 15.43
C ASP A 90 -16.36 -6.60 15.55
N ASN A 91 -15.17 -7.20 15.59
CA ASN A 91 -13.87 -6.54 15.70
C ASN A 91 -12.99 -6.63 14.42
N ILE A 92 -13.51 -7.16 13.30
CA ILE A 92 -12.79 -7.19 12.02
C ILE A 92 -13.45 -6.23 11.03
N PHE A 93 -12.72 -5.21 10.65
CA PHE A 93 -13.17 -4.20 9.68
C PHE A 93 -12.29 -4.26 8.43
N PRO A 94 -12.86 -4.14 7.21
CA PRO A 94 -12.06 -3.97 6.01
C PRO A 94 -11.28 -2.66 6.11
N VAL A 95 -9.97 -2.72 5.88
CA VAL A 95 -9.12 -1.54 5.84
C VAL A 95 -8.92 -1.16 4.37
N GLU A 96 -9.43 0.01 4.00
CA GLU A 96 -9.06 0.60 2.72
C GLU A 96 -7.63 1.09 2.77
N VAL A 97 -6.84 0.75 1.74
CA VAL A 97 -5.42 1.09 1.68
C VAL A 97 -5.11 1.99 0.50
N LYS A 98 -4.11 2.87 0.68
CA LYS A 98 -3.51 3.69 -0.37
C LYS A 98 -2.00 3.43 -0.47
N LYS A 99 -1.44 3.73 -1.62
CA LYS A 99 0.02 3.68 -1.84
C LYS A 99 0.64 5.00 -1.41
N VAL A 100 1.64 4.95 -0.54
CA VAL A 100 2.44 6.09 -0.10
C VAL A 100 3.88 5.87 -0.58
N PRO A 101 4.50 6.83 -1.29
CA PRO A 101 5.85 6.65 -1.81
C PRO A 101 6.86 6.54 -0.68
N LEU A 102 7.75 5.54 -0.76
CA LEU A 102 8.92 5.43 0.10
C LEU A 102 10.06 6.22 -0.56
N LEU A 103 10.56 7.22 0.12
CA LEU A 103 11.74 7.96 -0.30
C LEU A 103 12.98 7.20 0.14
N GLY A 104 13.93 7.02 -0.79
CA GLY A 104 15.25 6.48 -0.51
C GLY A 104 16.17 7.50 0.16
N GLU A 105 17.45 7.50 -0.23
CA GLU A 105 18.41 8.49 0.26
C GLU A 105 18.06 9.89 -0.27
N ILE A 106 18.12 10.90 0.60
CA ILE A 106 17.95 12.29 0.21
C ILE A 106 19.31 12.80 -0.26
N ALA A 107 19.47 12.96 -1.56
CA ALA A 107 20.68 13.54 -2.12
C ALA A 107 20.50 15.05 -2.33
N CYS A 108 21.52 15.83 -1.96
CA CYS A 108 21.62 17.28 -2.21
C CYS A 108 20.49 18.14 -1.61
N GLY A 109 19.94 17.78 -0.44
CA GLY A 109 19.00 18.65 0.29
C GLY A 109 17.62 18.80 -0.34
N GLU A 110 17.36 18.23 -1.51
CA GLU A 110 16.02 18.11 -2.05
C GLU A 110 15.55 16.67 -1.94
N PRO A 111 14.31 16.42 -1.46
CA PRO A 111 13.70 15.11 -1.61
C PRO A 111 13.66 14.87 -3.11
N ILE A 112 14.54 14.02 -3.61
CA ILE A 112 14.41 13.53 -4.97
C ILE A 112 13.12 12.71 -4.96
N PHE A 113 12.04 13.32 -5.43
CA PHE A 113 10.99 12.56 -6.06
C PHE A 113 11.64 12.01 -7.34
N ALA A 114 12.39 10.90 -7.18
CA ALA A 114 13.03 10.23 -8.29
C ALA A 114 11.92 9.93 -9.29
N ASN A 115 11.88 10.78 -10.34
CA ASN A 115 11.09 10.57 -11.52
C ASN A 115 11.62 9.32 -12.16
N GLU A 116 11.24 8.18 -12.02
CA GLU A 116 11.48 6.94 -12.78
C GLU A 116 11.95 5.72 -12.00
N ASP A 117 12.62 5.84 -10.84
CA ASP A 117 12.92 4.67 -10.01
C ASP A 117 12.03 4.60 -8.75
N ARG A 118 10.72 4.64 -8.95
CA ARG A 118 9.73 4.42 -7.88
C ARG A 118 9.66 2.94 -7.54
N GLU A 119 10.76 2.37 -7.08
CA GLU A 119 10.80 0.95 -6.73
C GLU A 119 10.04 0.59 -5.46
N SER A 120 9.59 1.57 -4.67
CA SER A 120 8.96 1.24 -3.40
C SER A 120 7.78 2.15 -3.06
N TYR A 121 6.61 1.56 -3.01
CA TYR A 121 5.42 2.12 -2.37
C TYR A 121 5.07 1.27 -1.16
N ILE A 122 4.70 1.94 -0.07
CA ILE A 122 4.18 1.28 1.13
C ILE A 122 2.65 1.39 1.13
N LEU A 123 1.98 0.29 1.47
CA LEU A 123 0.53 0.31 1.66
C LEU A 123 0.21 0.88 3.04
N ALA A 124 -0.61 1.91 3.08
CA ALA A 124 -1.09 2.55 4.30
C ALA A 124 -2.62 2.61 4.31
N GLY A 125 -3.23 2.57 5.48
CA GLY A 125 -4.65 2.83 5.61
C GLY A 125 -5.02 4.22 5.05
N THR A 126 -6.18 4.33 4.41
CA THR A 126 -6.65 5.62 3.82
C THR A 126 -6.82 6.73 4.85
N ASN A 127 -6.98 6.37 6.13
CA ASN A 127 -7.03 7.29 7.27
C ASN A 127 -5.67 7.91 7.64
N ILE A 128 -4.55 7.36 7.15
CA ILE A 128 -3.20 7.90 7.38
C ILE A 128 -2.93 8.99 6.36
N ASN A 129 -2.98 10.25 6.80
CA ASN A 129 -2.75 11.39 5.91
C ASN A 129 -1.26 11.70 5.78
N ALA A 130 -0.52 10.77 5.15
CA ALA A 130 0.89 10.92 4.83
C ALA A 130 1.10 11.23 3.33
N ASP A 131 2.14 12.00 3.05
CA ASP A 131 2.57 12.36 1.70
C ASP A 131 3.69 11.45 1.20
N PHE A 132 4.56 10.99 2.11
CA PHE A 132 5.66 10.06 1.82
C PHE A 132 6.05 9.26 3.07
N CYS A 133 6.91 8.25 2.88
CA CYS A 133 7.51 7.47 3.95
C CYS A 133 9.03 7.56 3.92
N LEU A 134 9.65 7.35 5.07
CA LEU A 134 11.10 7.14 5.23
C LEU A 134 11.34 5.82 5.96
N LYS A 135 12.43 5.14 5.64
CA LYS A 135 12.91 4.01 6.42
C LYS A 135 13.81 4.53 7.53
N ALA A 136 13.46 4.27 8.77
CA ALA A 136 14.28 4.62 9.93
C ALA A 136 15.60 3.84 9.89
N LYS A 137 16.71 4.52 10.28
CA LYS A 137 18.03 3.92 10.33
C LYS A 137 18.67 4.22 11.69
N GLY A 138 19.17 3.18 12.33
CA GLY A 138 19.83 3.26 13.63
C GLY A 138 18.86 3.31 14.81
N ASP A 139 19.40 3.63 15.99
CA ASP A 139 18.72 3.54 17.28
C ASP A 139 18.37 4.90 17.92
N SER A 140 18.51 5.99 17.17
CA SER A 140 18.33 7.36 17.70
C SER A 140 16.91 7.67 18.19
N MET A 141 15.90 6.92 17.76
CA MET A 141 14.48 7.16 18.06
C MET A 141 13.79 6.04 18.84
N ILE A 142 14.56 5.15 19.46
CA ILE A 142 14.03 3.96 20.17
C ILE A 142 13.12 4.34 21.36
N GLY A 143 13.36 5.46 22.02
CA GLY A 143 12.49 5.98 23.10
C GLY A 143 11.10 6.38 22.61
N ALA A 144 10.97 6.72 21.34
CA ALA A 144 9.70 6.94 20.65
C ALA A 144 9.12 5.65 20.03
N ARG A 145 9.71 4.48 20.32
CA ARG A 145 9.38 3.17 19.79
C ARG A 145 9.64 3.00 18.29
N ILE A 146 10.38 3.91 17.66
CA ILE A 146 10.81 3.80 16.27
C ILE A 146 12.15 3.09 16.26
N GLN A 147 12.21 1.93 15.64
CA GLN A 147 13.37 1.05 15.58
C GLN A 147 14.05 1.12 14.21
N ASP A 148 15.25 0.57 14.12
CA ASP A 148 15.95 0.40 12.86
C ASP A 148 15.12 -0.45 11.89
N GLY A 149 14.94 0.04 10.67
CA GLY A 149 14.15 -0.63 9.64
C GLY A 149 12.66 -0.24 9.59
N ASP A 150 12.12 0.42 10.62
CA ASP A 150 10.73 0.86 10.64
C ASP A 150 10.41 1.82 9.49
N ILE A 151 9.20 1.72 8.98
CA ILE A 151 8.68 2.66 7.98
C ILE A 151 7.94 3.79 8.68
N VAL A 152 8.44 5.00 8.55
CA VAL A 152 7.84 6.20 9.19
C VAL A 152 7.10 7.02 8.14
N PHE A 153 5.80 7.25 8.38
CA PHE A 153 4.91 8.01 7.52
C PHE A 153 4.98 9.49 7.87
N ILE A 154 5.25 10.31 6.86
CA ILE A 154 5.50 11.75 7.01
C ILE A 154 4.41 12.55 6.30
N ARG A 155 3.84 13.51 7.02
CA ARG A 155 3.01 14.56 6.43
C ARG A 155 3.89 15.76 6.11
N LYS A 156 3.94 16.15 4.85
CA LYS A 156 4.77 17.25 4.36
C LYS A 156 4.33 18.59 4.96
N GLN A 157 5.21 19.23 5.70
CA GLN A 157 5.05 20.57 6.24
C GLN A 157 6.41 21.14 6.64
N SER A 158 6.58 22.45 6.50
CA SER A 158 7.84 23.14 6.80
C SER A 158 7.97 23.56 8.27
N ILE A 159 6.89 23.48 9.03
CA ILE A 159 6.85 23.87 10.44
C ILE A 159 6.17 22.75 11.23
N VAL A 160 6.71 22.45 12.41
CA VAL A 160 6.13 21.51 13.39
C VAL A 160 6.01 22.19 14.74
N GLU A 161 5.13 21.70 15.59
CA GLU A 161 4.99 22.20 16.95
C GLU A 161 6.09 21.66 17.85
N ASN A 162 6.40 22.39 18.92
CA ASN A 162 7.38 21.96 19.91
C ASN A 162 6.99 20.61 20.52
N GLY A 163 7.95 19.69 20.54
CA GLY A 163 7.75 18.34 21.02
C GLY A 163 7.27 17.34 19.95
N GLU A 164 7.03 17.77 18.72
CA GLU A 164 6.69 16.86 17.63
C GLU A 164 7.94 16.20 17.01
N ILE A 165 7.78 14.97 16.55
CA ILE A 165 8.82 14.27 15.80
C ILE A 165 8.68 14.65 14.32
N ALA A 166 9.80 15.05 13.72
CA ALA A 166 9.86 15.46 12.34
C ALA A 166 11.00 14.75 11.58
N ALA A 167 10.81 14.61 10.28
CA ALA A 167 11.90 14.38 9.35
C ALA A 167 12.59 15.71 9.06
N VAL A 168 13.87 15.76 9.36
CA VAL A 168 14.70 16.97 9.28
C VAL A 168 15.91 16.67 8.41
N ILE A 169 16.29 17.60 7.53
CA ILE A 169 17.59 17.58 6.83
C ILE A 169 18.57 18.39 7.69
N ILE A 170 19.71 17.78 7.95
CA ILE A 170 20.89 18.39 8.57
C ILE A 170 22.07 18.07 7.68
N ASP A 171 22.79 19.06 7.18
CA ASP A 171 23.96 18.87 6.31
C ASP A 171 23.74 17.87 5.17
N ASN A 172 22.59 17.96 4.49
CA ASN A 172 22.15 17.09 3.39
C ASN A 172 21.77 15.65 3.77
N GLU A 173 21.71 15.33 5.05
CA GLU A 173 21.23 14.03 5.51
C GLU A 173 19.84 14.13 6.17
N ALA A 174 18.93 13.24 5.81
CA ALA A 174 17.63 13.15 6.46
C ALA A 174 17.71 12.34 7.75
N THR A 175 17.14 12.88 8.81
CA THR A 175 17.07 12.23 10.11
C THR A 175 15.72 12.49 10.79
N LEU A 176 15.34 11.63 11.74
CA LEU A 176 14.19 11.86 12.60
C LEU A 176 14.67 12.46 13.93
N LYS A 177 14.04 13.54 14.35
CA LYS A 177 14.33 14.20 15.64
C LYS A 177 13.03 14.74 16.24
N ARG A 178 13.00 14.86 17.55
CA ARG A 178 12.00 15.68 18.24
C ARG A 178 12.45 17.13 18.17
N VAL A 179 11.55 18.01 17.76
CA VAL A 179 11.84 19.40 17.43
C VAL A 179 11.34 20.32 18.52
N TYR A 180 12.19 21.26 18.96
CA TYR A 180 11.84 22.36 19.84
C TYR A 180 12.42 23.64 19.29
N TYR A 181 11.60 24.68 19.14
CA TYR A 181 12.04 25.99 18.66
C TYR A 181 11.69 27.07 19.65
N GLU A 182 12.74 27.75 20.18
CA GLU A 182 12.64 28.91 21.04
C GLU A 182 12.63 30.18 20.19
N LYS A 183 11.44 30.74 19.89
CA LYS A 183 11.27 31.92 19.05
C LYS A 183 12.04 33.14 19.53
N ASP A 184 12.03 33.41 20.86
CA ASP A 184 12.64 34.59 21.45
C ASP A 184 14.16 34.60 21.29
N LYS A 185 14.77 33.42 21.17
CA LYS A 185 16.22 33.28 21.03
C LYS A 185 16.62 32.89 19.61
N ASN A 186 15.66 32.69 18.70
CA ASN A 186 15.89 32.12 17.37
C ASN A 186 16.75 30.86 17.39
N LYS A 187 16.39 29.92 18.31
CA LYS A 187 17.18 28.73 18.56
C LYS A 187 16.38 27.47 18.39
N LEU A 188 16.91 26.53 17.63
CA LEU A 188 16.34 25.24 17.32
C LEU A 188 17.06 24.13 18.09
N PHE A 189 16.32 23.26 18.77
CA PHE A 189 16.84 22.05 19.37
C PHE A 189 16.26 20.83 18.63
N LEU A 190 17.13 19.93 18.26
CA LEU A 190 16.81 18.66 17.64
C LEU A 190 17.26 17.53 18.56
N GLN A 191 16.28 16.87 19.19
CA GLN A 191 16.53 15.87 20.20
C GLN A 191 16.30 14.48 19.65
N ALA A 192 17.26 13.58 19.86
CA ALA A 192 17.08 12.14 19.69
C ALA A 192 16.23 11.57 20.85
N GLU A 193 15.43 10.57 20.57
CA GLU A 193 14.69 9.79 21.56
C GLU A 193 15.53 8.58 22.05
N ASN A 194 16.81 8.81 22.26
CA ASN A 194 17.75 7.88 22.86
C ASN A 194 18.80 8.67 23.65
N PRO A 195 18.92 8.45 24.96
CA PRO A 195 19.87 9.18 25.81
C PRO A 195 21.34 9.05 25.42
N LYS A 196 21.70 8.09 24.58
CA LYS A 196 23.06 7.97 24.02
C LYS A 196 23.47 9.16 23.15
N TYR A 197 22.49 9.87 22.59
CA TYR A 197 22.73 10.98 21.66
C TYR A 197 22.39 12.31 22.35
N PRO A 198 23.33 13.23 22.49
CA PRO A 198 23.04 14.54 23.03
C PRO A 198 22.12 15.34 22.10
N PRO A 199 21.32 16.26 22.64
CA PRO A 199 20.55 17.19 21.83
C PRO A 199 21.48 18.04 20.95
N LEU A 200 21.07 18.25 19.71
CA LEU A 200 21.72 19.19 18.80
C LEU A 200 21.03 20.55 18.94
N SER A 201 21.81 21.64 18.92
CA SER A 201 21.26 22.99 18.95
C SER A 201 21.85 23.85 17.87
N TYR A 202 20.99 24.62 17.20
CA TYR A 202 21.35 25.48 16.08
C TYR A 202 20.80 26.89 16.28
N GLU A 203 21.56 27.91 15.92
CA GLU A 203 21.15 29.32 16.05
C GLU A 203 21.75 30.17 14.94
N GLY A 204 21.11 31.32 14.64
CA GLY A 204 21.61 32.24 13.63
C GLY A 204 21.70 31.63 12.23
N GLU A 205 22.85 31.77 11.60
CA GLU A 205 23.12 31.28 10.24
C GLU A 205 23.12 29.75 10.12
N GLU A 206 23.32 29.03 11.24
CA GLU A 206 23.30 27.57 11.23
C GLU A 206 21.90 27.01 10.87
N LEU A 207 20.85 27.78 11.12
CA LEU A 207 19.48 27.41 10.79
C LEU A 207 19.24 27.27 9.28
N ASP A 208 20.05 27.96 8.46
CA ASP A 208 19.92 27.89 6.99
C ASP A 208 20.30 26.50 6.45
N HIS A 209 21.06 25.72 7.22
CA HIS A 209 21.44 24.36 6.89
C HIS A 209 20.42 23.31 7.37
N ILE A 210 19.37 23.75 8.07
CA ILE A 210 18.36 22.86 8.64
C ILE A 210 17.03 23.02 7.89
N ARG A 211 16.47 21.92 7.43
CA ARG A 211 15.19 21.95 6.75
C ARG A 211 14.24 20.88 7.30
N ILE A 212 13.06 21.30 7.76
CA ILE A 212 11.99 20.37 8.13
C ILE A 212 11.30 19.90 6.86
N LEU A 213 11.27 18.59 6.63
CA LEU A 213 10.55 17.95 5.52
C LEU A 213 9.08 17.70 5.86
N GLY A 214 8.80 17.38 7.12
CA GLY A 214 7.44 17.11 7.57
C GLY A 214 7.37 16.46 8.93
N LYS A 215 6.15 16.37 9.44
CA LYS A 215 5.81 15.74 10.71
C LYS A 215 5.69 14.23 10.56
N ALA A 216 6.32 13.46 11.43
CA ALA A 216 6.07 12.02 11.56
C ALA A 216 4.70 11.80 12.23
N ILE A 217 3.82 11.05 11.59
CA ILE A 217 2.43 10.86 12.05
C ILE A 217 2.14 9.42 12.48
N VAL A 218 2.74 8.45 11.84
CA VAL A 218 2.59 7.02 12.14
C VAL A 218 3.88 6.31 11.76
N PHE A 219 4.17 5.20 12.39
CA PHE A 219 5.20 4.27 11.92
C PHE A 219 4.64 2.85 11.87
N GLN A 220 5.25 2.02 11.04
CA GLN A 220 4.96 0.61 10.86
C GLN A 220 6.23 -0.18 11.14
N SER A 221 6.14 -1.16 12.02
CA SER A 221 7.21 -2.09 12.37
C SER A 221 6.85 -3.50 11.92
N ASP A 222 7.85 -4.26 11.56
CA ASP A 222 7.71 -5.70 11.38
C ASP A 222 7.68 -6.39 12.75
N VAL A 223 6.90 -7.44 12.86
CA VAL A 223 6.91 -8.30 14.05
C VAL A 223 8.09 -9.25 13.91
N ILE A 224 9.04 -9.15 14.84
CA ILE A 224 10.24 -10.01 14.88
C ILE A 224 10.01 -11.18 15.85
#